data_c6dc73240af1bf2185350f7af8c0b978
#
_entry.id   c6dc73240af1bf2185350f7af8c0b978
#
_cell.length_a   1.000
_cell.length_b   1.000
_cell.length_c   1.000
_cell.angle_alpha   90.00
_cell.angle_beta   90.00
_cell.angle_gamma   90.00
#
_symmetry.space_group_name_H-M   'P 1'
#
loop_
_entity.id
_entity.type
_entity.pdbx_description
1 polymer ?
#
loop_
_entity_poly.entity_id
_entity_poly.type
_entity_poly.pdbx_seq_one_letter_code
_entity_poly.pdbx_strand_id
1 'polypeptide(L)'
;TGAVPSCPGKLQMSIRRARRGSEEDTDPKEYRPSTDKDVEEMYAELTGYIDSVKNPYLNQLLHRFFDNQTFADRFKFHSAAKSVHHGFVGGLLEHTVSVTRNCNYFAQNYPFLNRDLLITAAIFHDIGKLKELSAFPANDYTDAGQLLGHIMISAE
;
A
#
# COMPACT_ATOMS: atom_id res chain seq x y z
N THR A 1 19.32 6.44 35.68
CA THR A 1 20.43 6.16 34.75
C THR A 1 20.26 4.76 34.19
N GLY A 2 19.41 4.59 33.18
CA GLY A 2 19.26 3.34 32.44
C GLY A 2 20.23 3.33 31.27
N ALA A 3 21.18 2.38 31.26
CA ALA A 3 22.04 2.13 30.12
C ALA A 3 21.19 1.55 28.97
N VAL A 4 21.19 2.23 27.84
CA VAL A 4 20.57 1.73 26.60
C VAL A 4 21.51 0.68 26.02
N PRO A 5 21.06 -0.55 25.66
CA PRO A 5 21.90 -1.55 25.04
C PRO A 5 22.48 -0.99 23.72
N SER A 6 23.79 -1.00 23.60
CA SER A 6 24.49 -0.59 22.38
C SER A 6 24.30 -1.65 21.29
N CYS A 7 23.61 -1.32 20.22
CA CYS A 7 23.67 -2.08 18.98
C CYS A 7 24.96 -1.70 18.24
N PRO A 8 25.96 -2.61 18.11
CA PRO A 8 27.20 -2.29 17.41
C PRO A 8 26.92 -1.97 15.93
N GLY A 9 27.45 -0.85 15.46
CA GLY A 9 27.43 -0.46 14.04
C GLY A 9 26.26 0.46 13.61
N LYS A 10 25.40 0.93 14.51
CA LYS A 10 24.38 1.94 14.19
C LYS A 10 24.67 3.26 14.89
N LEU A 11 24.54 4.37 14.15
CA LEU A 11 24.56 5.71 14.72
C LEU A 11 23.43 5.86 15.72
N GLN A 12 23.75 6.25 16.96
CA GLN A 12 22.77 6.52 18.02
C GLN A 12 22.79 8.02 18.33
N MET A 13 21.61 8.60 18.44
CA MET A 13 21.44 10.00 18.81
C MET A 13 20.91 10.09 20.23
N SER A 14 21.62 10.80 21.10
CA SER A 14 21.16 11.08 22.46
C SER A 14 20.36 12.38 22.47
N ILE A 15 19.05 12.29 22.68
CA ILE A 15 18.15 13.47 22.72
C ILE A 15 18.19 14.05 24.12
N ARG A 16 18.70 15.28 24.27
CA ARG A 16 18.71 16.01 25.53
C ARG A 16 17.46 16.88 25.73
N ARG A 17 16.81 17.31 24.66
CA ARG A 17 15.62 18.16 24.70
C ARG A 17 14.81 17.95 23.41
N ALA A 18 13.50 17.80 23.56
CA ALA A 18 12.57 17.73 22.43
C ALA A 18 11.51 18.83 22.58
N ARG A 19 11.09 19.42 21.48
CA ARG A 19 9.92 20.29 21.38
C ARG A 19 9.01 19.79 20.28
N ARG A 20 7.72 20.09 20.36
CA ARG A 20 6.81 19.81 19.25
C ARG A 20 7.13 20.79 18.12
N GLY A 21 7.42 20.30 16.92
CA GLY A 21 7.58 21.13 15.72
C GLY A 21 6.22 21.58 15.19
N SER A 22 6.19 22.68 14.42
CA SER A 22 5.05 23.05 13.58
C SER A 22 5.10 22.30 12.24
N GLU A 23 3.97 22.23 11.52
CA GLU A 23 3.94 21.64 10.17
C GLU A 23 4.84 22.39 9.18
N GLU A 24 5.14 23.68 9.44
CA GLU A 24 6.03 24.50 8.64
C GLU A 24 7.54 24.20 8.88
N ASP A 25 7.88 23.59 10.01
CA ASP A 25 9.26 23.29 10.41
C ASP A 25 9.79 22.00 9.77
N THR A 26 8.94 21.18 9.13
CA THR A 26 9.32 19.84 8.68
C THR A 26 8.63 19.48 7.36
N ASP A 27 9.40 19.05 6.36
CA ASP A 27 8.82 18.34 5.21
C ASP A 27 8.51 16.89 5.63
N PRO A 28 7.23 16.46 5.64
CA PRO A 28 6.87 15.10 5.98
C PRO A 28 7.58 14.04 5.14
N LYS A 29 8.02 14.38 3.92
CA LYS A 29 8.73 13.47 3.02
C LYS A 29 10.14 13.11 3.52
N GLU A 30 10.78 14.00 4.28
CA GLU A 30 12.11 13.73 4.84
C GLU A 30 12.10 12.70 5.97
N TYR A 31 10.94 12.49 6.60
CA TYR A 31 10.81 11.65 7.80
C TYR A 31 9.97 10.39 7.58
N ARG A 32 9.39 10.22 6.40
CA ARG A 32 8.57 9.06 6.06
C ARG A 32 9.22 8.32 4.90
N PRO A 33 9.60 7.06 5.07
CA PRO A 33 10.00 6.26 3.94
C PRO A 33 8.85 6.26 2.92
N SER A 34 9.15 6.64 1.69
CA SER A 34 8.19 6.68 0.58
C SER A 34 8.78 5.95 -0.62
N THR A 35 7.92 5.53 -1.54
CA THR A 35 8.37 4.97 -2.82
C THR A 35 9.22 5.98 -3.59
N ASP A 36 10.27 5.49 -4.26
CA ASP A 36 11.07 6.28 -5.19
C ASP A 36 10.39 6.44 -6.57
N LYS A 37 9.28 5.73 -6.80
CA LYS A 37 8.53 5.75 -8.05
C LYS A 37 7.48 6.86 -8.04
N ASP A 38 7.14 7.36 -9.22
CA ASP A 38 6.04 8.31 -9.36
C ASP A 38 4.70 7.64 -9.06
N VAL A 39 3.99 8.16 -8.06
CA VAL A 39 2.72 7.61 -7.59
C VAL A 39 1.62 7.75 -8.63
N GLU A 40 1.60 8.86 -9.39
CA GLU A 40 0.59 9.10 -10.41
C GLU A 40 0.82 8.22 -11.64
N GLU A 41 2.08 7.99 -12.03
CA GLU A 41 2.40 7.02 -13.09
C GLU A 41 1.99 5.60 -12.70
N MET A 42 2.28 5.18 -11.47
CA MET A 42 1.85 3.87 -10.99
C MET A 42 0.33 3.73 -10.94
N TYR A 43 -0.37 4.79 -10.53
CA TYR A 43 -1.83 4.78 -10.48
C TYR A 43 -2.44 4.76 -11.87
N ALA A 44 -1.88 5.52 -12.82
CA ALA A 44 -2.28 5.48 -14.22
C ALA A 44 -2.07 4.08 -14.85
N GLU A 45 -0.99 3.40 -14.50
CA GLU A 45 -0.78 2.02 -14.92
C GLU A 45 -1.84 1.07 -14.34
N LEU A 46 -2.15 1.21 -13.04
CA LEU A 46 -3.20 0.40 -12.38
C LEU A 46 -4.56 0.61 -13.05
N THR A 47 -4.94 1.87 -13.31
CA THR A 47 -6.20 2.18 -14.01
C THR A 47 -6.21 1.63 -15.42
N GLY A 48 -5.09 1.62 -16.13
CA GLY A 48 -4.96 0.96 -17.44
C GLY A 48 -5.25 -0.55 -17.36
N TYR A 49 -4.85 -1.23 -16.28
CA TYR A 49 -5.25 -2.63 -16.07
C TYR A 49 -6.75 -2.76 -15.78
N ILE A 50 -7.33 -1.87 -14.97
CA ILE A 50 -8.76 -1.83 -14.67
C ILE A 50 -9.58 -1.69 -15.96
N ASP A 51 -9.24 -0.71 -16.81
CA ASP A 51 -9.91 -0.44 -18.07
C ASP A 51 -9.80 -1.61 -19.06
N SER A 52 -8.72 -2.39 -18.95
CA SER A 52 -8.48 -3.54 -19.82
C SER A 52 -9.31 -4.79 -19.48
N VAL A 53 -10.02 -4.80 -18.33
CA VAL A 53 -10.89 -5.91 -17.90
C VAL A 53 -12.15 -5.90 -18.76
N LYS A 54 -12.40 -6.98 -19.51
CA LYS A 54 -13.52 -7.09 -20.46
C LYS A 54 -14.82 -7.59 -19.83
N ASN A 55 -14.73 -8.36 -18.73
CA ASN A 55 -15.91 -8.80 -18.01
C ASN A 55 -16.62 -7.59 -17.38
N PRO A 56 -17.88 -7.28 -17.76
CA PRO A 56 -18.53 -6.04 -17.33
C PRO A 56 -18.78 -5.96 -15.83
N TYR A 57 -19.01 -7.09 -15.17
CA TYR A 57 -19.25 -7.11 -13.71
C TYR A 57 -17.96 -6.85 -12.93
N LEU A 58 -16.84 -7.47 -13.35
CA LEU A 58 -15.55 -7.25 -12.71
C LEU A 58 -15.02 -5.83 -12.97
N ASN A 59 -15.18 -5.34 -14.20
CA ASN A 59 -14.82 -3.97 -14.56
C ASN A 59 -15.62 -2.95 -13.74
N GLN A 60 -16.96 -3.10 -13.69
CA GLN A 60 -17.82 -2.22 -12.88
C GLN A 60 -17.46 -2.27 -11.38
N LEU A 61 -17.12 -3.46 -10.86
CA LEU A 61 -16.68 -3.59 -9.47
C LEU A 61 -15.41 -2.80 -9.21
N LEU A 62 -14.40 -2.93 -10.06
CA LEU A 62 -13.13 -2.21 -9.95
C LEU A 62 -13.35 -0.69 -10.02
N HIS A 63 -14.11 -0.20 -11.01
CA HIS A 63 -14.42 1.23 -11.14
C HIS A 63 -15.18 1.77 -9.93
N ARG A 64 -16.08 1.00 -9.32
CA ARG A 64 -16.81 1.44 -8.14
C ARG A 64 -15.90 1.80 -6.96
N PHE A 65 -14.74 1.15 -6.83
CA PHE A 65 -13.74 1.47 -5.81
C PHE A 65 -12.79 2.57 -6.29
N PHE A 66 -12.19 2.40 -7.45
CA PHE A 66 -11.06 3.21 -7.89
C PHE A 66 -11.46 4.54 -8.52
N ASP A 67 -12.70 4.74 -8.97
CA ASP A 67 -13.23 6.05 -9.37
C ASP A 67 -13.61 6.93 -8.17
N ASN A 68 -13.69 6.37 -6.97
CA ASN A 68 -13.90 7.13 -5.75
C ASN A 68 -12.60 7.81 -5.32
N GLN A 69 -12.52 9.13 -5.46
CA GLN A 69 -11.31 9.91 -5.18
C GLN A 69 -10.77 9.68 -3.76
N THR A 70 -11.67 9.65 -2.76
CA THR A 70 -11.26 9.43 -1.35
C THR A 70 -10.63 8.06 -1.16
N PHE A 71 -11.18 7.03 -1.81
CA PHE A 71 -10.60 5.69 -1.79
C PHE A 71 -9.26 5.65 -2.53
N ALA A 72 -9.21 6.22 -3.73
CA ALA A 72 -8.02 6.29 -4.57
C ALA A 72 -6.85 6.96 -3.85
N ASP A 73 -7.09 8.10 -3.21
CA ASP A 73 -6.05 8.83 -2.46
C ASP A 73 -5.55 8.02 -1.26
N ARG A 74 -6.45 7.37 -0.52
CA ARG A 74 -6.03 6.47 0.55
C ARG A 74 -5.20 5.32 0.04
N PHE A 75 -5.59 4.70 -1.08
CA PHE A 75 -4.89 3.57 -1.68
C PHE A 75 -3.51 3.96 -2.20
N LYS A 76 -3.42 5.11 -2.88
CA LYS A 76 -2.16 5.64 -3.44
C LYS A 76 -1.08 5.85 -2.38
N PHE A 77 -1.45 6.32 -1.19
CA PHE A 77 -0.49 6.71 -0.17
C PHE A 77 -0.40 5.76 1.03
N HIS A 78 -1.09 4.61 0.97
CA HIS A 78 -1.04 3.61 2.04
C HIS A 78 0.21 2.73 1.93
N SER A 79 0.65 2.19 3.09
CA SER A 79 1.70 1.16 3.14
C SER A 79 1.13 -0.24 2.89
N ALA A 80 1.96 -1.14 2.40
CA ALA A 80 1.61 -2.55 2.28
C ALA A 80 1.99 -3.38 3.51
N ALA A 81 2.81 -2.82 4.43
CA ALA A 81 3.28 -3.53 5.62
C ALA A 81 3.67 -2.55 6.73
N LYS A 82 3.73 -3.03 7.98
CA LYS A 82 4.19 -2.21 9.11
C LYS A 82 5.67 -1.83 9.02
N SER A 83 6.57 -2.75 8.62
CA SER A 83 8.03 -2.55 8.73
C SER A 83 8.89 -3.33 7.76
N VAL A 84 8.33 -4.16 6.90
CA VAL A 84 9.08 -4.97 5.91
C VAL A 84 8.64 -4.58 4.50
N HIS A 85 8.92 -5.38 3.49
CA HIS A 85 8.64 -5.07 2.07
C HIS A 85 7.43 -4.17 1.84
N HIS A 86 7.65 -3.01 1.19
CA HIS A 86 6.65 -1.99 0.92
C HIS A 86 6.01 -1.32 2.17
N GLY A 87 6.70 -1.32 3.31
CA GLY A 87 6.31 -0.62 4.55
C GLY A 87 6.56 0.89 4.50
N PHE A 88 6.23 1.54 3.39
CA PHE A 88 6.45 2.95 3.13
C PHE A 88 5.24 3.58 2.44
N VAL A 89 5.19 4.90 2.38
CA VAL A 89 4.12 5.64 1.69
C VAL A 89 4.11 5.29 0.20
N GLY A 90 2.97 4.87 -0.32
CA GLY A 90 2.84 4.38 -1.69
C GLY A 90 3.15 2.89 -1.87
N GLY A 91 3.54 2.20 -0.80
CA GLY A 91 3.93 0.80 -0.85
C GLY A 91 2.79 -0.14 -1.28
N LEU A 92 1.56 0.14 -0.86
CA LEU A 92 0.40 -0.68 -1.25
C LEU A 92 0.15 -0.59 -2.76
N LEU A 93 0.18 0.61 -3.32
CA LEU A 93 0.05 0.81 -4.77
C LEU A 93 1.18 0.13 -5.54
N GLU A 94 2.44 0.35 -5.12
CA GLU A 94 3.61 -0.25 -5.77
C GLU A 94 3.55 -1.78 -5.76
N HIS A 95 3.19 -2.37 -4.62
CA HIS A 95 3.00 -3.81 -4.49
C HIS A 95 1.90 -4.32 -5.42
N THR A 96 0.73 -3.69 -5.39
CA THR A 96 -0.43 -4.09 -6.21
C THR A 96 -0.12 -4.01 -7.70
N VAL A 97 0.52 -2.94 -8.17
CA VAL A 97 0.93 -2.81 -9.59
C VAL A 97 1.91 -3.92 -9.96
N SER A 98 2.89 -4.21 -9.10
CA SER A 98 3.88 -5.28 -9.35
C SER A 98 3.22 -6.66 -9.47
N VAL A 99 2.31 -6.99 -8.55
CA VAL A 99 1.55 -8.26 -8.60
C VAL A 99 0.67 -8.32 -9.85
N THR A 100 -0.02 -7.22 -10.18
CA THR A 100 -0.89 -7.14 -11.36
C THR A 100 -0.11 -7.34 -12.66
N ARG A 101 1.08 -6.75 -12.79
CA ARG A 101 1.98 -6.98 -13.95
C ARG A 101 2.31 -8.47 -14.11
N ASN A 102 2.71 -9.12 -13.02
CA ASN A 102 3.04 -10.54 -13.04
C ASN A 102 1.81 -11.39 -13.43
N CYS A 103 0.66 -11.10 -12.85
CA CYS A 103 -0.60 -11.77 -13.19
C CYS A 103 -0.97 -11.57 -14.66
N ASN A 104 -0.81 -10.37 -15.20
CA ASN A 104 -1.04 -10.09 -16.61
C ASN A 104 -0.07 -10.86 -17.51
N TYR A 105 1.22 -10.92 -17.15
CA TYR A 105 2.21 -11.72 -17.87
C TYR A 105 1.83 -13.21 -17.90
N PHE A 106 1.45 -13.78 -16.77
CA PHE A 106 1.01 -15.17 -16.71
C PHE A 106 -0.24 -15.41 -17.56
N ALA A 107 -1.23 -14.55 -17.50
CA ALA A 107 -2.44 -14.67 -18.31
C ALA A 107 -2.19 -14.60 -19.81
N GLN A 108 -1.18 -13.87 -20.25
CA GLN A 108 -0.77 -13.81 -21.66
C GLN A 108 -0.07 -15.08 -22.13
N ASN A 109 0.68 -15.74 -21.25
CA ASN A 109 1.45 -16.93 -21.60
C ASN A 109 0.70 -18.24 -21.35
N TYR A 110 -0.36 -18.22 -20.54
CA TYR A 110 -1.16 -19.39 -20.20
C TYR A 110 -2.65 -19.17 -20.55
N PRO A 111 -3.09 -19.55 -21.78
CA PRO A 111 -4.44 -19.25 -22.28
C PRO A 111 -5.59 -19.87 -21.49
N PHE A 112 -5.32 -20.86 -20.63
CA PHE A 112 -6.33 -21.47 -19.76
C PHE A 112 -6.66 -20.60 -18.54
N LEU A 113 -5.87 -19.56 -18.24
CA LEU A 113 -6.14 -18.63 -17.16
C LEU A 113 -7.20 -17.61 -17.58
N ASN A 114 -8.17 -17.38 -16.69
CA ASN A 114 -9.11 -16.27 -16.86
C ASN A 114 -8.41 -14.96 -16.48
N ARG A 115 -7.94 -14.21 -17.48
CA ARG A 115 -7.19 -12.97 -17.30
C ARG A 115 -7.96 -11.95 -16.46
N ASP A 116 -9.24 -11.74 -16.76
CA ASP A 116 -10.04 -10.72 -16.09
C ASP A 116 -10.20 -11.02 -14.61
N LEU A 117 -10.45 -12.28 -14.27
CA LEU A 117 -10.53 -12.72 -12.88
C LEU A 117 -9.17 -12.59 -12.18
N LEU A 118 -8.08 -12.98 -12.86
CA LEU A 118 -6.74 -12.91 -12.28
C LEU A 118 -6.29 -11.48 -12.00
N ILE A 119 -6.53 -10.55 -12.95
CA ILE A 119 -6.26 -9.12 -12.77
C ILE A 119 -7.09 -8.54 -11.63
N THR A 120 -8.38 -8.84 -11.60
CA THR A 120 -9.28 -8.36 -10.54
C THR A 120 -8.84 -8.88 -9.17
N ALA A 121 -8.50 -10.15 -9.06
CA ALA A 121 -8.00 -10.74 -7.82
C ALA A 121 -6.67 -10.10 -7.40
N ALA A 122 -5.75 -9.87 -8.34
CA ALA A 122 -4.47 -9.20 -8.09
C ALA A 122 -4.66 -7.76 -7.56
N ILE A 123 -5.65 -7.02 -8.05
CA ILE A 123 -5.94 -5.65 -7.60
C ILE A 123 -6.56 -5.64 -6.19
N PHE A 124 -7.43 -6.60 -5.89
CA PHE A 124 -8.16 -6.63 -4.61
C PHE A 124 -7.46 -7.44 -3.50
N HIS A 125 -6.44 -8.26 -3.78
CA HIS A 125 -5.91 -9.20 -2.79
C HIS A 125 -5.48 -8.57 -1.46
N ASP A 126 -5.00 -7.35 -1.51
CA ASP A 126 -4.46 -6.60 -0.37
C ASP A 126 -5.30 -5.37 0.01
N ILE A 127 -6.51 -5.21 -0.53
CA ILE A 127 -7.35 -4.03 -0.28
C ILE A 127 -7.71 -3.85 1.21
N GLY A 128 -7.82 -4.94 1.95
CA GLY A 128 -8.08 -4.95 3.39
C GLY A 128 -6.98 -4.29 4.22
N LYS A 129 -5.78 -4.10 3.68
CA LYS A 129 -4.69 -3.38 4.33
C LYS A 129 -5.02 -1.93 4.63
N LEU A 130 -5.95 -1.32 3.89
CA LEU A 130 -6.49 0.00 4.19
C LEU A 130 -7.19 0.10 5.56
N LYS A 131 -7.66 -1.02 6.10
CA LYS A 131 -8.25 -1.11 7.44
C LYS A 131 -7.35 -1.86 8.43
N GLU A 132 -6.50 -2.77 7.94
CA GLU A 132 -5.56 -3.53 8.77
C GLU A 132 -4.53 -2.63 9.42
N LEU A 133 -3.99 -1.66 8.66
CA LEU A 133 -2.96 -0.74 9.12
C LEU A 133 -3.53 0.68 9.26
N SER A 134 -3.10 1.37 10.31
CA SER A 134 -3.37 2.79 10.47
C SER A 134 -2.55 3.60 9.47
N ALA A 135 -3.04 4.80 9.12
CA ALA A 135 -2.30 5.72 8.26
C ALA A 135 -0.98 6.19 8.93
N PHE A 136 -0.04 6.63 8.09
CA PHE A 136 1.15 7.31 8.60
C PHE A 136 0.78 8.55 9.42
N PRO A 137 1.56 8.89 10.46
CA PRO A 137 2.90 8.38 10.80
C PRO A 137 2.92 7.11 11.65
N ALA A 138 1.80 6.64 12.20
CA ALA A 138 1.80 5.49 13.09
C ALA A 138 2.12 4.18 12.36
N ASN A 139 1.50 3.95 11.22
CA ASN A 139 1.65 2.74 10.40
C ASN A 139 1.67 1.45 11.23
N ASP A 140 0.73 1.34 12.17
CA ASP A 140 0.62 0.21 13.08
C ASP A 140 -0.68 -0.57 12.83
N TYR A 141 -0.74 -1.79 13.32
CA TYR A 141 -1.96 -2.60 13.24
C TYR A 141 -3.10 -1.96 14.00
N THR A 142 -4.27 -1.91 13.39
CA THR A 142 -5.52 -1.59 14.07
C THR A 142 -6.03 -2.81 14.85
N ASP A 143 -6.99 -2.63 15.75
CA ASP A 143 -7.63 -3.76 16.46
C ASP A 143 -8.24 -4.77 15.48
N ALA A 144 -8.93 -4.29 14.44
CA ALA A 144 -9.46 -5.14 13.37
C ALA A 144 -8.34 -5.86 12.61
N GLY A 145 -7.22 -5.16 12.34
CA GLY A 145 -6.06 -5.75 11.69
C GLY A 145 -5.43 -6.87 12.49
N GLN A 146 -5.33 -6.71 13.81
CA GLN A 146 -4.79 -7.73 14.71
C GLN A 146 -5.71 -8.95 14.85
N LEU A 147 -7.03 -8.73 14.88
CA LEU A 147 -7.99 -9.79 15.13
C LEU A 147 -8.39 -10.56 13.87
N LEU A 148 -8.56 -9.88 12.74
CA LEU A 148 -9.09 -10.45 11.49
C LEU A 148 -8.02 -10.61 10.41
N GLY A 149 -7.07 -9.67 10.34
CA GLY A 149 -6.11 -9.58 9.25
C GLY A 149 -6.74 -9.13 7.93
N HIS A 150 -5.89 -8.65 6.99
CA HIS A 150 -6.36 -8.04 5.74
C HIS A 150 -7.17 -8.99 4.85
N ILE A 151 -6.91 -10.30 4.87
CA ILE A 151 -7.64 -11.28 4.04
C ILE A 151 -9.12 -11.32 4.40
N MET A 152 -9.44 -11.42 5.69
CA MET A 152 -10.84 -11.43 6.15
C MET A 152 -11.50 -10.06 5.95
N ILE A 153 -10.76 -8.99 6.22
CA ILE A 153 -11.22 -7.62 6.00
C ILE A 153 -11.50 -7.34 4.51
N SER A 154 -10.74 -7.95 3.59
CA SER A 154 -10.98 -7.83 2.15
C SER A 154 -12.26 -8.54 1.70
N ALA A 155 -12.70 -9.55 2.43
CA ALA A 155 -13.89 -10.33 2.09
C ALA A 155 -15.20 -9.72 2.59
N GLU A 156 -15.15 -8.76 3.51
CA GLU A 156 -16.29 -7.99 4.00
C GLU A 156 -16.72 -6.89 3.03
#